data_0f1e8d12217511773925ff849be00591
#
_entry.id   0f1e8d12217511773925ff849be00591
#
_cell.length_a   1.000
_cell.length_b   1.000
_cell.length_c   1.000
_cell.angle_alpha   90.00
_cell.angle_beta   90.00
_cell.angle_gamma   90.00
#
_symmetry.space_group_name_H-M   'P 1'
#
loop_
_entity.id
_entity.type
_entity.pdbx_description
1 polymer ?
#
loop_
_entity_poly.entity_id
_entity_poly.type
_entity_poly.pdbx_seq_one_letter_code
_entity_poly.pdbx_strand_id
1 'polypeptide(L)'
;MPTSFQPTAQTVHEFIERTLWFETEESRIELPQRDILKRTEPLVILGEAGMGKSHLLEWLATFPGYSRCTANQLIIRHDPKTLLGDAKILVIDALDEVSGRKEGDAVDEVLKKLGELGYPRFVLSCRVADWRSATGLEAIREQYSDEPLELHLTPFDDDDATAFLV
;
A
#
# COMPACT_ATOMS: atom_id res chain seq x y z
N MET A 1 -35.18 14.33 12.81
CA MET A 1 -34.64 14.79 11.51
C MET A 1 -33.23 14.31 11.34
N PRO A 2 -32.97 13.53 10.31
CA PRO A 2 -31.58 13.17 10.07
C PRO A 2 -30.78 14.40 9.72
N THR A 3 -29.78 14.71 10.53
CA THR A 3 -28.81 15.73 10.17
C THR A 3 -28.01 15.19 9.00
N SER A 4 -28.17 15.81 7.84
CA SER A 4 -27.32 15.49 6.71
C SER A 4 -25.87 15.81 7.10
N PHE A 5 -25.02 14.79 7.09
CA PHE A 5 -23.59 14.99 7.32
C PHE A 5 -23.04 15.86 6.18
N GLN A 6 -22.64 17.07 6.51
CA GLN A 6 -21.90 17.90 5.58
C GLN A 6 -20.43 17.85 5.97
N PRO A 7 -19.55 17.36 5.09
CA PRO A 7 -18.14 17.37 5.42
C PRO A 7 -17.67 18.82 5.62
N THR A 8 -16.88 19.01 6.66
CA THR A 8 -16.28 20.33 6.90
C THR A 8 -15.36 20.69 5.74
N ALA A 9 -15.13 21.96 5.51
CA ALA A 9 -14.24 22.43 4.46
C ALA A 9 -12.82 21.81 4.60
N GLN A 10 -12.36 21.53 5.82
CA GLN A 10 -11.11 20.86 6.07
C GLN A 10 -11.09 19.41 5.55
N THR A 11 -12.17 18.68 5.71
CA THR A 11 -12.27 17.29 5.22
C THR A 11 -12.16 17.24 3.69
N VAL A 12 -12.71 18.22 2.99
CA VAL A 12 -12.63 18.29 1.53
C VAL A 12 -11.21 18.63 1.06
N HIS A 13 -10.49 19.48 1.80
CA HIS A 13 -9.12 19.87 1.45
C HIS A 13 -8.08 18.81 1.79
N GLU A 14 -8.36 17.93 2.74
CA GLU A 14 -7.44 16.88 3.15
C GLU A 14 -7.40 15.69 2.17
N PHE A 15 -8.41 15.55 1.34
CA PHE A 15 -8.46 14.46 0.38
C PHE A 15 -8.09 14.94 -1.02
N ILE A 16 -6.90 14.56 -1.46
CA ILE A 16 -6.48 14.75 -2.85
C ILE A 16 -6.39 13.37 -3.47
N GLU A 17 -7.18 13.14 -4.52
CA GLU A 17 -7.10 11.89 -5.26
C GLU A 17 -5.76 11.82 -5.98
N ARG A 18 -5.02 10.75 -5.73
CA ARG A 18 -3.72 10.53 -6.33
C ARG A 18 -3.86 9.73 -7.62
N THR A 19 -2.88 9.88 -8.47
CA THR A 19 -2.74 9.07 -9.67
C THR A 19 -1.53 8.15 -9.50
N LEU A 20 -1.71 6.90 -9.90
CA LEU A 20 -0.64 5.91 -9.92
C LEU A 20 -0.44 5.46 -11.37
N TRP A 21 0.64 4.78 -11.63
CA TRP A 21 0.87 4.25 -12.97
C TRP A 21 1.61 2.91 -12.88
N PHE A 22 1.43 2.10 -13.90
CA PHE A 22 2.17 0.85 -14.07
C PHE A 22 2.57 0.68 -15.52
N GLU A 23 3.61 -0.11 -15.74
CA GLU A 23 4.11 -0.38 -17.07
C GLU A 23 3.60 -1.72 -17.59
N THR A 24 3.21 -1.73 -18.85
CA THR A 24 2.97 -2.95 -19.63
C THR A 24 4.06 -3.04 -20.67
N GLU A 25 4.11 -4.15 -21.42
CA GLU A 25 5.08 -4.31 -22.50
C GLU A 25 4.98 -3.22 -23.57
N GLU A 26 3.81 -2.64 -23.73
CA GLU A 26 3.54 -1.68 -24.81
C GLU A 26 3.49 -0.22 -24.34
N SER A 27 3.10 0.04 -23.10
CA SER A 27 2.84 1.41 -22.67
C SER A 27 2.79 1.55 -21.14
N ARG A 28 2.76 2.82 -20.70
CA ARG A 28 2.48 3.19 -19.33
C ARG A 28 0.99 3.47 -19.18
N ILE A 29 0.37 2.84 -18.19
CA ILE A 29 -1.05 3.00 -17.91
C ILE A 29 -1.21 3.77 -16.61
N GLU A 30 -2.01 4.85 -16.64
CA GLU A 30 -2.35 5.61 -15.44
C GLU A 30 -3.61 5.05 -14.79
N LEU A 31 -3.61 5.05 -13.44
CA LEU A 31 -4.69 4.51 -12.63
C LEU A 31 -5.06 5.54 -11.56
N PRO A 32 -6.31 6.05 -11.56
CA PRO A 32 -6.77 6.88 -10.46
C PRO A 32 -6.81 6.08 -9.15
N GLN A 33 -6.55 6.73 -8.04
CA GLN A 33 -6.52 6.09 -6.72
C GLN A 33 -7.75 5.23 -6.45
N ARG A 34 -8.94 5.70 -6.76
CA ARG A 34 -10.20 4.97 -6.53
C ARG A 34 -10.28 3.65 -7.29
N ASP A 35 -9.58 3.53 -8.42
CA ASP A 35 -9.61 2.33 -9.23
C ASP A 35 -8.79 1.18 -8.62
N ILE A 36 -7.99 1.46 -7.59
CA ILE A 36 -7.31 0.43 -6.79
C ILE A 36 -8.34 -0.54 -6.21
N LEU A 37 -9.50 -0.03 -5.80
CA LEU A 37 -10.56 -0.84 -5.20
C LEU A 37 -11.15 -1.88 -6.15
N LYS A 38 -10.96 -1.70 -7.45
CA LYS A 38 -11.45 -2.61 -8.49
C LYS A 38 -10.44 -3.71 -8.84
N ARG A 39 -9.21 -3.58 -8.35
CA ARG A 39 -8.14 -4.56 -8.63
C ARG A 39 -8.30 -5.78 -7.75
N THR A 40 -7.89 -6.93 -8.27
CA THR A 40 -8.01 -8.22 -7.56
C THR A 40 -6.67 -8.88 -7.27
N GLU A 41 -5.60 -8.48 -7.97
CA GLU A 41 -4.26 -8.97 -7.70
C GLU A 41 -3.64 -8.31 -6.47
N PRO A 42 -2.60 -8.89 -5.86
CA PRO A 42 -1.81 -8.19 -4.86
C PRO A 42 -1.18 -6.94 -5.47
N LEU A 43 -1.09 -5.88 -4.68
CA LEU A 43 -0.59 -4.58 -5.14
C LEU A 43 0.65 -4.16 -4.35
N VAL A 44 1.62 -3.59 -5.06
CA VAL A 44 2.79 -2.98 -4.45
C VAL A 44 2.81 -1.51 -4.85
N ILE A 45 2.69 -0.63 -3.87
CA ILE A 45 2.71 0.82 -4.08
C ILE A 45 4.13 1.31 -3.90
N LEU A 46 4.74 1.72 -4.99
CA LEU A 46 6.14 2.16 -5.01
C LEU A 46 6.25 3.67 -5.01
N GLY A 47 7.16 4.19 -4.21
CA GLY A 47 7.42 5.63 -4.14
C GLY A 47 8.45 5.93 -3.06
N GLU A 48 9.09 7.09 -3.19
CA GLU A 48 10.07 7.55 -2.22
C GLU A 48 9.40 8.11 -0.97
N ALA A 49 10.19 8.30 0.08
CA ALA A 49 9.72 8.91 1.32
C ALA A 49 9.13 10.30 1.05
N GLY A 50 8.03 10.61 1.73
CA GLY A 50 7.37 11.91 1.59
C GLY A 50 6.42 12.04 0.41
N MET A 51 6.20 10.98 -0.36
CA MET A 51 5.28 11.01 -1.50
C MET A 51 3.81 10.80 -1.14
N GLY A 52 3.51 10.56 0.14
CA GLY A 52 2.13 10.38 0.59
C GLY A 52 1.62 8.94 0.53
N LYS A 53 2.50 7.95 0.50
CA LYS A 53 2.14 6.53 0.51
C LYS A 53 1.26 6.16 1.70
N SER A 54 1.62 6.64 2.89
CA SER A 54 0.88 6.33 4.12
C SER A 54 -0.54 6.86 4.08
N HIS A 55 -0.77 8.05 3.53
CA HIS A 55 -2.11 8.61 3.36
C HIS A 55 -2.97 7.76 2.42
N LEU A 56 -2.38 7.26 1.34
CA LEU A 56 -3.06 6.36 0.42
C LEU A 56 -3.48 5.08 1.13
N LEU A 57 -2.59 4.50 1.93
CA LEU A 57 -2.89 3.27 2.67
C LEU A 57 -3.92 3.49 3.77
N GLU A 58 -3.88 4.63 4.45
CA GLU A 58 -4.91 4.99 5.44
C GLU A 58 -6.29 5.09 4.78
N TRP A 59 -6.35 5.69 3.60
CA TRP A 59 -7.58 5.78 2.83
C TRP A 59 -8.12 4.39 2.47
N LEU A 60 -7.25 3.49 1.97
CA LEU A 60 -7.65 2.11 1.66
C LEU A 60 -8.22 1.40 2.89
N ALA A 61 -7.62 1.60 4.03
CA ALA A 61 -8.02 0.93 5.27
C ALA A 61 -9.38 1.41 5.80
N THR A 62 -9.95 2.48 5.25
CA THR A 62 -11.31 2.91 5.60
C THR A 62 -12.39 2.04 4.99
N PHE A 63 -12.07 1.24 3.99
CA PHE A 63 -13.05 0.40 3.30
C PHE A 63 -13.22 -0.94 4.00
N PRO A 64 -14.46 -1.51 3.99
CA PRO A 64 -14.69 -2.84 4.58
C PRO A 64 -13.82 -3.91 3.95
N GLY A 65 -13.35 -4.83 4.75
CA GLY A 65 -12.52 -5.95 4.29
C GLY A 65 -11.02 -5.67 4.23
N TYR A 66 -10.60 -4.43 4.52
CA TYR A 66 -9.19 -4.02 4.57
C TYR A 66 -8.74 -3.85 6.01
N SER A 67 -7.57 -4.39 6.36
CA SER A 67 -6.94 -4.17 7.65
C SER A 67 -5.53 -3.61 7.43
N ARG A 68 -5.14 -2.61 8.21
CA ARG A 68 -3.86 -1.92 8.04
C ARG A 68 -2.90 -2.24 9.18
N CYS A 69 -1.64 -2.44 8.82
CA CYS A 69 -0.54 -2.49 9.78
C CYS A 69 0.72 -1.91 9.16
N THR A 70 1.71 -1.64 9.99
CA THR A 70 3.05 -1.32 9.48
C THR A 70 3.83 -2.61 9.25
N ALA A 71 4.85 -2.56 8.42
CA ALA A 71 5.75 -3.69 8.21
C ALA A 71 6.37 -4.14 9.55
N ASN A 72 6.78 -3.18 10.37
CA ASN A 72 7.37 -3.50 11.66
C ASN A 72 6.40 -4.23 12.60
N GLN A 73 5.15 -3.79 12.66
CA GLN A 73 4.11 -4.49 13.46
C GLN A 73 3.94 -5.93 12.98
N LEU A 74 3.92 -6.14 11.68
CA LEU A 74 3.77 -7.48 11.11
C LEU A 74 4.99 -8.37 11.40
N ILE A 75 6.18 -7.83 11.25
CA ILE A 75 7.44 -8.56 11.42
C ILE A 75 7.62 -9.02 12.88
N ILE A 76 7.36 -8.14 13.84
CA ILE A 76 7.58 -8.45 15.26
C ILE A 76 6.46 -9.26 15.89
N ARG A 77 5.30 -9.34 15.26
CA ARG A 77 4.15 -10.04 15.83
C ARG A 77 4.36 -11.54 15.78
N HIS A 78 4.28 -12.21 16.92
CA HIS A 78 4.40 -13.65 17.00
C HIS A 78 3.22 -14.36 16.30
N ASP A 79 2.01 -13.85 16.48
CA ASP A 79 0.82 -14.34 15.78
C ASP A 79 0.26 -13.25 14.86
N PRO A 80 0.65 -13.26 13.58
CA PRO A 80 0.23 -12.21 12.65
C PRO A 80 -1.27 -12.26 12.31
N LYS A 81 -1.96 -13.35 12.60
CA LYS A 81 -3.40 -13.49 12.35
C LYS A 81 -4.21 -12.42 13.07
N THR A 82 -3.73 -11.93 14.19
CA THR A 82 -4.40 -10.86 14.94
C THR A 82 -4.45 -9.54 14.19
N LEU A 83 -3.47 -9.30 13.32
CA LEU A 83 -3.42 -8.08 12.50
C LEU A 83 -4.40 -8.14 11.33
N LEU A 84 -4.61 -9.32 10.76
CA LEU A 84 -5.56 -9.51 9.67
C LEU A 84 -7.00 -9.53 10.19
N GLY A 85 -7.25 -10.20 11.32
CA GLY A 85 -8.58 -10.37 11.86
C GLY A 85 -9.52 -11.02 10.85
N ASP A 86 -10.70 -10.44 10.67
CA ASP A 86 -11.69 -10.91 9.69
C ASP A 86 -11.52 -10.28 8.31
N ALA A 87 -10.51 -9.43 8.13
CA ALA A 87 -10.25 -8.79 6.84
C ALA A 87 -9.75 -9.79 5.81
N LYS A 88 -10.02 -9.50 4.55
CA LYS A 88 -9.57 -10.31 3.42
C LYS A 88 -8.31 -9.75 2.78
N ILE A 89 -8.02 -8.48 3.00
CA ILE A 89 -6.91 -7.76 2.39
C ILE A 89 -6.11 -7.10 3.50
N LEU A 90 -4.81 -7.38 3.52
CA LEU A 90 -3.90 -6.78 4.48
C LEU A 90 -3.15 -5.62 3.80
N VAL A 91 -3.29 -4.43 4.35
CA VAL A 91 -2.60 -3.22 3.88
C VAL A 91 -1.37 -3.04 4.76
N ILE A 92 -0.19 -3.09 4.15
CA ILE A 92 1.08 -3.09 4.87
C ILE A 92 1.89 -1.87 4.48
N ASP A 93 2.16 -1.01 5.44
CA ASP A 93 3.00 0.16 5.24
C ASP A 93 4.45 -0.19 5.61
N ALA A 94 5.27 -0.45 4.60
CA ALA A 94 6.70 -0.69 4.78
C ALA A 94 7.43 0.64 4.79
N LEU A 95 7.27 1.36 5.88
CA LEU A 95 7.95 2.62 6.07
C LEU A 95 9.46 2.42 6.11
N ASP A 96 10.17 3.44 5.67
CA ASP A 96 11.62 3.54 5.64
C ASP A 96 12.28 3.44 7.02
N GLU A 97 11.48 3.13 8.04
CA GLU A 97 11.83 3.24 9.46
C GLU A 97 12.43 1.98 10.09
N VAL A 98 12.65 0.93 9.32
CA VAL A 98 13.32 -0.23 9.88
C VAL A 98 14.83 0.06 9.84
N SER A 99 15.25 0.95 10.72
CA SER A 99 16.65 1.37 10.82
C SER A 99 17.58 0.19 11.13
N GLY A 100 18.69 0.10 10.41
CA GLY A 100 19.70 -0.92 10.62
C GLY A 100 19.54 -2.19 9.80
N ARG A 101 18.51 -2.30 8.97
CA ARG A 101 18.33 -3.41 8.06
C ARG A 101 18.87 -3.07 6.67
N LYS A 102 19.32 -4.07 5.95
CA LYS A 102 19.69 -3.94 4.54
C LYS A 102 18.46 -3.70 3.69
N GLU A 103 18.65 -3.08 2.52
CA GLU A 103 17.59 -2.93 1.54
C GLU A 103 16.98 -4.28 1.19
N GLY A 104 15.67 -4.35 1.19
CA GLY A 104 14.93 -5.55 0.87
C GLY A 104 14.68 -6.51 2.02
N ASP A 105 15.44 -6.45 3.11
CA ASP A 105 15.27 -7.38 4.24
C ASP A 105 13.88 -7.26 4.88
N ALA A 106 13.39 -6.06 5.07
CA ALA A 106 12.06 -5.84 5.64
C ALA A 106 10.97 -6.40 4.72
N VAL A 107 11.13 -6.24 3.41
CA VAL A 107 10.19 -6.78 2.43
C VAL A 107 10.19 -8.30 2.49
N ASP A 108 11.36 -8.93 2.52
CA ASP A 108 11.47 -10.39 2.61
C ASP A 108 10.82 -10.94 3.89
N GLU A 109 10.99 -10.26 5.02
CA GLU A 109 10.33 -10.65 6.26
C GLU A 109 8.82 -10.50 6.21
N VAL A 110 8.33 -9.43 5.56
CA VAL A 110 6.89 -9.23 5.32
C VAL A 110 6.33 -10.37 4.47
N LEU A 111 7.03 -10.73 3.39
CA LEU A 111 6.59 -11.80 2.51
C LEU A 111 6.54 -13.15 3.25
N LYS A 112 7.49 -13.39 4.15
CA LYS A 112 7.48 -14.58 5.00
C LYS A 112 6.26 -14.59 5.93
N LYS A 113 5.93 -13.47 6.54
CA LYS A 113 4.75 -13.36 7.39
C LYS A 113 3.43 -13.55 6.62
N LEU A 114 3.38 -13.09 5.38
CA LEU A 114 2.23 -13.35 4.51
C LEU A 114 2.04 -14.86 4.30
N GLY A 115 3.12 -15.61 4.19
CA GLY A 115 3.06 -17.08 4.13
C GLY A 115 2.44 -17.68 5.39
N GLU A 116 2.81 -17.17 6.56
CA GLU A 116 2.24 -17.62 7.84
C GLU A 116 0.74 -17.32 7.93
N LEU A 117 0.27 -16.29 7.23
CA LEU A 117 -1.14 -15.91 7.16
C LEU A 117 -1.94 -16.70 6.11
N GLY A 118 -1.29 -17.58 5.35
CA GLY A 118 -1.94 -18.33 4.28
C GLY A 118 -2.05 -17.56 2.98
N TYR A 119 -1.17 -16.60 2.75
CA TYR A 119 -1.10 -15.78 1.55
C TYR A 119 -2.39 -15.01 1.24
N PRO A 120 -2.87 -14.14 2.18
CA PRO A 120 -4.01 -13.28 1.88
C PRO A 120 -3.63 -12.24 0.83
N ARG A 121 -4.64 -11.70 0.16
CA ARG A 121 -4.40 -10.57 -0.72
C ARG A 121 -3.81 -9.41 0.11
N PHE A 122 -2.85 -8.70 -0.47
CA PHE A 122 -2.17 -7.63 0.23
C PHE A 122 -1.98 -6.39 -0.66
N VAL A 123 -1.79 -5.27 0.00
CA VAL A 123 -1.33 -4.02 -0.59
C VAL A 123 -0.12 -3.58 0.24
N LEU A 124 1.03 -3.57 -0.37
CA LEU A 124 2.30 -3.24 0.29
C LEU A 124 2.84 -1.93 -0.27
N SER A 125 3.20 -0.99 0.60
CA SER A 125 3.94 0.19 0.18
C SER A 125 5.40 0.06 0.55
N CYS A 126 6.29 0.42 -0.36
CA CYS A 126 7.73 0.45 -0.08
C CYS A 126 8.46 1.32 -1.09
N ARG A 127 9.75 1.53 -0.86
CA ARG A 127 10.60 2.18 -1.86
C ARG A 127 10.93 1.19 -2.97
N VAL A 128 11.20 1.74 -4.16
CA VAL A 128 11.57 0.92 -5.33
C VAL A 128 12.81 0.07 -5.03
N ALA A 129 13.82 0.64 -4.38
CA ALA A 129 15.07 -0.07 -4.04
C ALA A 129 14.80 -1.26 -3.12
N ASP A 130 13.93 -1.12 -2.11
CA ASP A 130 13.59 -2.20 -1.19
C ASP A 130 12.87 -3.34 -1.90
N TRP A 131 11.94 -3.01 -2.78
CA TRP A 131 11.21 -4.02 -3.56
C TRP A 131 12.13 -4.78 -4.50
N ARG A 132 13.00 -4.07 -5.23
CA ARG A 132 13.93 -4.69 -6.17
C ARG A 132 15.04 -5.51 -5.53
N SER A 133 15.40 -5.17 -4.28
CA SER A 133 16.40 -5.90 -3.52
C SER A 133 15.85 -7.13 -2.80
N ALA A 134 14.52 -7.29 -2.77
CA ALA A 134 13.87 -8.41 -2.10
C ALA A 134 14.15 -9.71 -2.85
N THR A 135 14.45 -10.76 -2.10
CA THR A 135 14.80 -12.08 -2.64
C THR A 135 13.64 -13.08 -2.60
N GLY A 136 12.60 -12.77 -1.82
CA GLY A 136 11.45 -13.66 -1.60
C GLY A 136 10.36 -13.60 -2.67
N LEU A 137 10.56 -12.83 -3.74
CA LEU A 137 9.51 -12.56 -4.74
C LEU A 137 9.08 -13.81 -5.51
N GLU A 138 10.00 -14.70 -5.81
CA GLU A 138 9.67 -15.92 -6.55
C GLU A 138 8.72 -16.82 -5.76
N ALA A 139 8.95 -16.95 -4.45
CA ALA A 139 8.07 -17.74 -3.60
C ALA A 139 6.64 -17.14 -3.59
N ILE A 140 6.52 -15.82 -3.60
CA ILE A 140 5.23 -15.13 -3.68
C ILE A 140 4.54 -15.41 -5.01
N ARG A 141 5.28 -15.34 -6.12
CA ARG A 141 4.73 -15.59 -7.46
C ARG A 141 4.16 -17.00 -7.59
N GLU A 142 4.77 -17.97 -6.93
CA GLU A 142 4.28 -19.34 -6.93
C GLU A 142 3.00 -19.52 -6.13
N GLN A 143 2.78 -18.70 -5.11
CA GLN A 143 1.65 -18.84 -4.18
C GLN A 143 0.41 -18.04 -4.59
N TYR A 144 0.60 -16.97 -5.32
CA TYR A 144 -0.51 -16.15 -5.81
C TYR A 144 -0.78 -16.45 -7.27
N SER A 145 -2.06 -16.62 -7.63
CA SER A 145 -2.45 -16.89 -9.01
C SER A 145 -2.13 -15.73 -9.95
N ASP A 146 -2.15 -14.52 -9.41
CA ASP A 146 -1.81 -13.31 -10.14
C ASP A 146 -0.50 -12.72 -9.61
N GLU A 147 0.39 -12.28 -10.50
CA GLU A 147 1.60 -11.58 -10.07
C GLU A 147 1.23 -10.26 -9.38
N PRO A 148 1.99 -9.87 -8.33
CA PRO A 148 1.80 -8.55 -7.73
C PRO A 148 1.96 -7.45 -8.77
N LEU A 149 1.02 -6.52 -8.80
CA LEU A 149 1.07 -5.37 -9.69
C LEU A 149 1.87 -4.25 -9.03
N GLU A 150 2.91 -3.80 -9.70
CA GLU A 150 3.73 -2.68 -9.24
C GLU A 150 3.11 -1.37 -9.68
N LEU A 151 2.59 -0.61 -8.73
CA LEU A 151 1.98 0.70 -8.96
C LEU A 151 2.90 1.79 -8.44
N HIS A 152 3.30 2.68 -9.34
CA HIS A 152 4.13 3.82 -8.98
C HIS A 152 3.24 5.01 -8.63
N LEU A 153 3.49 5.60 -7.48
CA LEU A 153 2.77 6.78 -7.05
C LEU A 153 3.32 8.01 -7.76
N THR A 154 2.44 8.75 -8.44
CA THR A 154 2.83 9.99 -9.09
C THR A 154 3.09 11.07 -8.03
N PRO A 155 4.22 11.78 -8.10
CA PRO A 155 4.49 12.89 -7.18
C PRO A 155 3.40 13.94 -7.24
N PHE A 156 3.20 14.69 -6.14
CA PHE A 156 2.32 15.84 -6.17
C PHE A 156 2.84 16.87 -7.18
N ASP A 157 1.93 17.44 -7.96
CA ASP A 157 2.27 18.62 -8.76
C ASP A 157 2.16 19.88 -7.89
N ASP A 158 2.53 21.05 -8.46
CA ASP A 158 2.49 22.31 -7.72
C ASP A 158 1.08 22.68 -7.26
N ASP A 159 0.06 22.34 -8.04
CA ASP A 159 -1.33 22.61 -7.69
C ASP A 159 -1.78 21.72 -6.51
N ASP A 160 -1.41 20.45 -6.52
CA ASP A 160 -1.70 19.52 -5.42
C ASP A 160 -1.01 19.97 -4.13
N ALA A 161 0.25 20.39 -4.21
CA ALA A 161 1.00 20.87 -3.07
C ALA A 161 0.36 22.13 -2.47
N THR A 162 -0.12 23.03 -3.31
CA THR A 162 -0.81 24.25 -2.88
C THR A 162 -2.12 23.91 -2.16
N ALA A 163 -2.88 22.95 -2.67
CA ALA A 163 -4.12 22.51 -2.04
C ALA A 163 -3.87 21.90 -0.66
N PHE A 164 -2.74 21.24 -0.45
CA PHE A 164 -2.35 20.64 0.83
C PHE A 164 -1.95 21.68 1.87
N LEU A 165 -1.42 22.82 1.44
CA LEU A 165 -0.92 23.86 2.32
C LEU A 165 -1.97 24.87 2.78
N VAL A 166 -3.17 24.80 2.27
CA VAL A 166 -4.26 25.75 2.60
C VAL A 166 -5.09 25.29 3.78
#